data_4bc7df8d4568604197d85d171a487d3d
#
_entry.id   4bc7df8d4568604197d85d171a487d3d
#
_cell.length_a   1.000
_cell.length_b   1.000
_cell.length_c   1.000
_cell.angle_alpha   90.00
_cell.angle_beta   90.00
_cell.angle_gamma   90.00
#
_symmetry.space_group_name_H-M   'P 1'
#
loop_
_entity.id
_entity.type
_entity.pdbx_description
1 polymer ?
#
loop_
_entity_poly.entity_id
_entity_poly.type
_entity_poly.pdbx_seq_one_letter_code
_entity_poly.pdbx_strand_id
1 'polypeptide(L)'
;MFDGSRLARVLIFILAASMAFSGALALSRTGAAQTPANRPQQPPAQQPTRPPDNDTAIDDDEVLTVDTSLTNIIFTAVDKNKRFLTDLKQEDIRVYEDGAEQQIFTFKPQTDLPLTLAILIDTSISQERTLPEEKAAARAFIDAVMRPSKDEVAVLSFTGDSTLEQGLTGNASRVRSAIDRVEFVPPSGYIGRGVLVGTPPISGDNQMTAGSTAIWDAVWVTCDSVLSDSSDKTRRAIILLTDGDDTSSTLKLDEAVQQAIKTETLIFAIGIGDNFSYRGVDEGALRKVTERTGGRAYFPRSEEDLRKAFEQIQRELREQYLVAYSPTNKKRDGSYRQLKIEVVNPELRKQNVKLNYRQGYFAKSNAPAPRGRR
;
A
#
# COMPACT_ATOMS: atom_id res chain seq x y z
N MET A 1 54.50 -39.14 7.45
CA MET A 1 54.84 -38.86 8.83
C MET A 1 53.67 -38.17 9.47
N PHE A 2 52.93 -38.96 10.23
CA PHE A 2 52.02 -38.65 11.37
C PHE A 2 50.98 -37.53 11.18
N ASP A 3 49.74 -37.73 11.31
CA ASP A 3 48.76 -38.46 12.18
C ASP A 3 47.77 -37.39 12.65
N GLY A 4 46.53 -37.48 12.56
CA GLY A 4 45.60 -38.40 13.10
C GLY A 4 44.48 -37.63 13.75
N SER A 5 43.31 -37.89 13.22
CA SER A 5 42.05 -38.07 13.97
C SER A 5 41.71 -37.14 15.18
N ARG A 6 40.49 -36.56 15.12
CA ARG A 6 39.41 -36.92 16.07
C ARG A 6 38.06 -36.41 15.66
N LEU A 7 37.20 -37.36 15.36
CA LEU A 7 35.75 -37.22 15.40
C LEU A 7 35.27 -36.82 16.82
N ALA A 8 34.28 -35.95 16.88
CA ALA A 8 33.34 -35.98 17.99
C ALA A 8 31.92 -35.75 17.45
N ARG A 9 31.18 -36.85 17.40
CA ARG A 9 29.73 -36.92 17.27
C ARG A 9 29.13 -36.42 18.58
N VAL A 10 28.11 -35.57 18.52
CA VAL A 10 27.16 -35.42 19.63
C VAL A 10 25.75 -35.63 19.09
N LEU A 11 25.14 -36.61 19.71
CA LEU A 11 23.86 -37.24 19.46
C LEU A 11 22.69 -36.31 19.83
N ILE A 12 21.65 -36.46 19.07
CA ILE A 12 20.25 -36.08 19.23
C ILE A 12 19.66 -36.63 20.53
N PHE A 13 18.90 -35.83 21.27
CA PHE A 13 17.87 -36.34 22.18
C PHE A 13 16.52 -35.70 21.84
N ILE A 14 15.68 -36.55 21.27
CA ILE A 14 14.24 -36.40 21.21
C ILE A 14 13.65 -36.95 22.51
N LEU A 15 12.85 -36.16 23.21
CA LEU A 15 11.99 -36.69 24.26
C LEU A 15 10.55 -36.27 24.01
N ALA A 16 9.76 -37.23 23.54
CA ALA A 16 8.31 -37.19 23.52
C ALA A 16 7.80 -37.58 24.93
N ALA A 17 6.89 -36.80 25.48
CA ALA A 17 6.11 -37.22 26.64
C ALA A 17 4.64 -36.95 26.38
N SER A 18 3.94 -38.00 26.01
CA SER A 18 2.49 -38.16 26.08
C SER A 18 2.10 -38.51 27.53
N MET A 19 1.11 -37.81 28.08
CA MET A 19 0.31 -38.36 29.20
C MET A 19 -1.17 -37.97 28.97
N ALA A 20 -1.91 -39.01 28.64
CA ALA A 20 -3.36 -39.07 28.80
C ALA A 20 -3.69 -39.30 30.29
N PHE A 21 -4.69 -38.60 30.81
CA PHE A 21 -5.34 -38.98 32.04
C PHE A 21 -6.87 -38.87 31.86
N SER A 22 -7.49 -40.04 31.71
CA SER A 22 -8.93 -40.28 31.84
C SER A 22 -9.26 -40.41 33.35
N GLY A 23 -10.34 -39.78 33.78
CA GLY A 23 -10.85 -39.96 35.11
C GLY A 23 -12.31 -39.54 35.21
N ALA A 24 -13.22 -40.44 34.88
CA ALA A 24 -14.63 -40.31 35.17
C ALA A 24 -14.90 -40.61 36.66
N LEU A 25 -15.63 -39.75 37.34
CA LEU A 25 -16.25 -40.08 38.59
C LEU A 25 -17.70 -39.57 38.59
N ALA A 26 -18.65 -40.50 38.42
CA ALA A 26 -20.04 -40.30 38.67
C ALA A 26 -20.32 -40.33 40.16
N LEU A 27 -21.00 -39.33 40.70
CA LEU A 27 -21.61 -39.36 42.01
C LEU A 27 -23.11 -39.04 41.88
N SER A 28 -23.91 -40.07 41.97
CA SER A 28 -25.34 -40.02 42.18
C SER A 28 -25.63 -39.45 43.58
N ARG A 29 -26.47 -38.45 43.68
CA ARG A 29 -27.15 -38.10 44.94
C ARG A 29 -28.65 -38.02 44.69
N THR A 30 -29.31 -39.03 45.21
CA THR A 30 -30.74 -39.05 45.54
C THR A 30 -31.02 -38.04 46.63
N GLY A 31 -32.02 -37.19 46.45
CA GLY A 31 -32.45 -36.22 47.44
C GLY A 31 -33.90 -35.80 47.22
N ALA A 32 -34.76 -36.47 47.95
CA ALA A 32 -36.03 -36.10 48.55
C ALA A 32 -36.89 -34.97 47.95
N ALA A 33 -38.08 -35.35 47.53
CA ALA A 33 -39.20 -34.45 47.27
C ALA A 33 -39.59 -33.66 48.52
N GLN A 34 -39.59 -32.34 48.45
CA GLN A 34 -40.24 -31.44 49.42
C GLN A 34 -41.53 -30.89 48.81
N THR A 35 -42.60 -31.11 49.52
CA THR A 35 -43.96 -30.61 49.26
C THR A 35 -43.98 -29.10 49.34
N PRO A 36 -44.67 -28.35 48.43
CA PRO A 36 -44.76 -26.89 48.51
C PRO A 36 -45.71 -26.46 49.64
N ALA A 37 -45.21 -25.65 50.54
CA ALA A 37 -45.99 -24.99 51.57
C ALA A 37 -46.86 -23.90 50.94
N ASN A 38 -48.12 -23.92 51.39
CA ASN A 38 -49.19 -22.98 51.05
C ASN A 38 -48.82 -21.52 51.35
N ARG A 39 -48.73 -20.68 50.34
CA ARG A 39 -48.54 -19.22 50.46
C ARG A 39 -49.90 -18.52 50.41
N PRO A 40 -50.24 -17.64 51.35
CA PRO A 40 -51.54 -16.93 51.36
C PRO A 40 -51.66 -16.04 50.12
N GLN A 41 -52.83 -16.10 49.47
CA GLN A 41 -53.22 -15.22 48.37
C GLN A 41 -53.41 -13.80 48.86
N GLN A 42 -52.62 -12.88 48.25
CA GLN A 42 -52.93 -11.45 48.37
C GLN A 42 -54.10 -11.07 47.48
N PRO A 43 -54.95 -10.11 47.92
CA PRO A 43 -56.08 -9.63 47.11
C PRO A 43 -55.57 -8.90 45.85
N PRO A 44 -56.36 -8.88 44.77
CA PRO A 44 -55.94 -8.25 43.52
C PRO A 44 -55.80 -6.70 43.70
N ALA A 45 -54.62 -6.20 43.38
CA ALA A 45 -54.39 -4.79 43.31
C ALA A 45 -55.21 -4.18 42.17
N GLN A 46 -56.00 -3.16 42.50
CA GLN A 46 -56.72 -2.33 41.54
C GLN A 46 -55.74 -1.64 40.62
N GLN A 47 -55.90 -1.86 39.31
CA GLN A 47 -55.18 -1.15 38.26
C GLN A 47 -55.58 0.33 38.29
N PRO A 48 -54.64 1.27 38.28
CA PRO A 48 -54.97 2.67 38.09
C PRO A 48 -55.49 2.88 36.68
N THR A 49 -56.66 3.50 36.58
CA THR A 49 -57.27 3.94 35.32
C THR A 49 -56.36 4.96 34.63
N ARG A 50 -55.93 4.61 33.41
CA ARG A 50 -55.13 5.43 32.50
C ARG A 50 -55.98 6.64 32.07
N PRO A 51 -55.43 7.88 32.13
CA PRO A 51 -56.11 9.04 31.55
C PRO A 51 -56.24 8.87 30.03
N PRO A 52 -57.19 9.52 29.35
CA PRO A 52 -57.35 9.39 27.90
C PRO A 52 -56.14 9.95 27.21
N ASP A 53 -55.58 9.09 26.32
CA ASP A 53 -54.49 9.48 25.43
C ASP A 53 -54.96 10.63 24.51
N ASN A 54 -54.39 11.80 24.70
CA ASN A 54 -54.38 12.82 23.66
C ASN A 54 -53.30 12.38 22.65
N ASP A 55 -53.74 11.65 21.63
CA ASP A 55 -52.95 11.41 20.44
C ASP A 55 -52.71 12.73 19.69
N THR A 56 -51.75 13.50 20.15
CA THR A 56 -50.98 14.34 19.25
C THR A 56 -49.86 13.44 18.73
N ALA A 57 -50.01 12.95 17.50
CA ALA A 57 -48.95 12.35 16.74
C ALA A 57 -47.73 13.28 16.79
N ILE A 58 -46.74 12.90 17.60
CA ILE A 58 -45.41 13.45 17.46
C ILE A 58 -44.92 12.89 16.11
N ASP A 59 -44.82 13.76 15.14
CA ASP A 59 -44.09 13.48 13.89
C ASP A 59 -42.81 12.76 14.28
N ASP A 60 -42.65 11.56 13.76
CA ASP A 60 -41.37 10.89 13.82
C ASP A 60 -40.31 11.89 13.31
N ASP A 61 -39.46 12.36 14.22
CA ASP A 61 -38.27 13.11 13.88
C ASP A 61 -37.52 12.24 12.86
N GLU A 62 -37.70 12.59 11.59
CA GLU A 62 -36.96 12.05 10.50
C GLU A 62 -35.48 12.39 10.80
N VAL A 63 -34.78 11.46 11.48
CA VAL A 63 -33.36 11.55 11.71
C VAL A 63 -32.71 11.56 10.34
N LEU A 64 -32.58 12.76 9.78
CA LEU A 64 -31.78 13.00 8.58
C LEU A 64 -30.35 12.58 8.89
N THR A 65 -30.06 11.29 8.67
CA THR A 65 -28.70 10.79 8.63
C THR A 65 -28.03 11.42 7.40
N VAL A 66 -27.43 12.59 7.61
CA VAL A 66 -26.58 13.20 6.59
C VAL A 66 -25.31 12.38 6.50
N ASP A 67 -25.33 11.37 5.63
CA ASP A 67 -24.16 10.60 5.26
C ASP A 67 -23.22 11.49 4.42
N THR A 68 -22.38 12.24 5.11
CA THR A 68 -21.40 13.12 4.47
C THR A 68 -20.17 12.29 4.09
N SER A 69 -20.24 11.59 2.96
CA SER A 69 -19.05 10.96 2.39
C SER A 69 -18.14 12.05 1.83
N LEU A 70 -17.04 12.33 2.50
CA LEU A 70 -16.00 13.23 2.00
C LEU A 70 -15.05 12.48 1.07
N THR A 71 -14.66 13.12 -0.01
CA THR A 71 -13.57 12.71 -0.87
C THR A 71 -12.33 13.51 -0.52
N ASN A 72 -11.24 12.80 -0.23
CA ASN A 72 -9.95 13.39 0.08
C ASN A 72 -9.04 13.35 -1.14
N ILE A 73 -8.39 14.45 -1.44
CA ILE A 73 -7.33 14.54 -2.45
C ILE A 73 -6.07 15.00 -1.74
N ILE A 74 -5.02 14.21 -1.85
CA ILE A 74 -3.67 14.59 -1.42
C ILE A 74 -2.91 15.03 -2.65
N PHE A 75 -2.24 16.18 -2.58
CA PHE A 75 -1.46 16.70 -3.69
C PHE A 75 -0.21 17.45 -3.24
N THR A 76 0.76 17.58 -4.14
CA THR A 76 1.92 18.45 -3.97
C THR A 76 1.88 19.57 -5.00
N ALA A 77 2.47 20.71 -4.67
CA ALA A 77 2.60 21.85 -5.57
C ALA A 77 4.09 22.20 -5.77
N VAL A 78 4.53 22.32 -7.01
CA VAL A 78 5.91 22.67 -7.34
C VAL A 78 5.98 23.80 -8.36
N ASP A 79 6.94 24.69 -8.21
CA ASP A 79 7.24 25.74 -9.20
C ASP A 79 8.00 25.18 -10.42
N LYS A 80 8.27 26.05 -11.39
CA LYS A 80 9.09 25.73 -12.58
C LYS A 80 10.51 25.24 -12.26
N ASN A 81 11.03 25.57 -11.07
CA ASN A 81 12.35 25.16 -10.60
C ASN A 81 12.29 23.88 -9.76
N LYS A 82 11.15 23.20 -9.75
CA LYS A 82 10.88 21.99 -8.94
C LYS A 82 10.97 22.22 -7.43
N ARG A 83 10.80 23.46 -6.94
CA ARG A 83 10.71 23.76 -5.51
C ARG A 83 9.28 23.59 -5.04
N PHE A 84 9.11 22.95 -3.90
CA PHE A 84 7.80 22.78 -3.29
C PHE A 84 7.26 24.11 -2.78
N LEU A 85 5.98 24.36 -3.04
CA LEU A 85 5.24 25.46 -2.43
C LEU A 85 4.53 24.94 -1.19
N THR A 86 4.79 25.56 -0.04
CA THR A 86 4.24 25.17 1.25
C THR A 86 3.28 26.21 1.83
N ASP A 87 3.03 27.29 1.07
CA ASP A 87 2.21 28.45 1.46
C ASP A 87 0.94 28.63 0.61
N LEU A 88 0.55 27.58 -0.14
CA LEU A 88 -0.68 27.58 -0.95
C LEU A 88 -1.90 27.77 -0.04
N LYS A 89 -2.88 28.53 -0.54
CA LYS A 89 -4.15 28.76 0.13
C LYS A 89 -5.30 28.14 -0.65
N GLN A 90 -6.44 27.95 0.03
CA GLN A 90 -7.64 27.39 -0.60
C GLN A 90 -8.13 28.23 -1.78
N GLU A 91 -8.04 29.55 -1.69
CA GLU A 91 -8.43 30.50 -2.73
C GLU A 91 -7.58 30.41 -4.01
N ASP A 92 -6.37 29.83 -3.93
CA ASP A 92 -5.45 29.69 -5.06
C ASP A 92 -5.86 28.59 -6.04
N ILE A 93 -6.78 27.71 -5.64
CA ILE A 93 -7.15 26.52 -6.41
C ILE A 93 -8.66 26.35 -6.56
N ARG A 94 -9.05 25.56 -7.57
CA ARG A 94 -10.41 25.02 -7.74
C ARG A 94 -10.31 23.52 -7.98
N VAL A 95 -11.29 22.79 -7.46
CA VAL A 95 -11.40 21.33 -7.60
C VAL A 95 -12.59 21.00 -8.48
N TYR A 96 -12.40 20.09 -9.43
CA TYR A 96 -13.45 19.59 -10.31
C TYR A 96 -13.52 18.06 -10.24
N GLU A 97 -14.74 17.54 -10.23
CA GLU A 97 -15.04 16.12 -10.37
C GLU A 97 -15.94 15.94 -11.61
N ASP A 98 -15.50 15.10 -12.55
CA ASP A 98 -16.20 14.88 -13.82
C ASP A 98 -16.59 16.20 -14.55
N GLY A 99 -15.73 17.22 -14.42
CA GLY A 99 -15.93 18.56 -14.98
C GLY A 99 -16.81 19.50 -14.15
N ALA A 100 -17.46 19.02 -13.08
CA ALA A 100 -18.26 19.86 -12.19
C ALA A 100 -17.39 20.40 -11.05
N GLU A 101 -17.45 21.73 -10.83
CA GLU A 101 -16.73 22.37 -9.71
C GLU A 101 -17.28 21.86 -8.37
N GLN A 102 -16.36 21.58 -7.43
CA GLN A 102 -16.65 21.06 -6.11
C GLN A 102 -16.33 22.11 -5.06
N GLN A 103 -17.21 22.22 -4.06
CA GLN A 103 -16.97 23.11 -2.92
C GLN A 103 -15.96 22.45 -1.96
N ILE A 104 -14.83 23.11 -1.76
CA ILE A 104 -13.81 22.65 -0.81
C ILE A 104 -14.31 22.86 0.61
N PHE A 105 -14.37 21.77 1.37
CA PHE A 105 -14.75 21.76 2.77
C PHE A 105 -13.55 21.89 3.70
N THR A 106 -12.43 21.26 3.35
CA THR A 106 -11.17 21.31 4.12
C THR A 106 -10.00 21.53 3.17
N PHE A 107 -9.13 22.45 3.54
CA PHE A 107 -7.84 22.67 2.91
C PHE A 107 -6.78 22.86 3.98
N LYS A 108 -5.75 22.03 3.99
CA LYS A 108 -4.66 22.15 4.97
C LYS A 108 -3.37 21.49 4.48
N PRO A 109 -2.20 21.97 4.94
CA PRO A 109 -0.97 21.24 4.82
C PRO A 109 -1.08 19.90 5.55
N GLN A 110 -0.50 18.85 4.97
CA GLN A 110 -0.56 17.50 5.51
C GLN A 110 0.85 16.90 5.57
N THR A 111 1.57 17.23 6.61
CA THR A 111 3.00 16.89 6.76
C THR A 111 3.26 15.73 7.72
N ASP A 112 2.31 15.38 8.58
CA ASP A 112 2.54 14.47 9.72
C ASP A 112 1.75 13.15 9.67
N LEU A 113 1.08 12.82 8.58
CA LEU A 113 0.46 11.50 8.45
C LEU A 113 1.50 10.38 8.46
N PRO A 114 1.18 9.22 9.07
CA PRO A 114 1.98 8.01 8.92
C PRO A 114 2.16 7.63 7.45
N LEU A 115 3.30 7.05 7.10
CA LEU A 115 3.59 6.51 5.78
C LEU A 115 3.60 4.99 5.83
N THR A 116 2.96 4.36 4.86
CA THR A 116 3.10 2.94 4.56
C THR A 116 3.71 2.80 3.18
N LEU A 117 4.97 2.40 3.13
CA LEU A 117 5.76 2.35 1.91
C LEU A 117 6.02 0.91 1.49
N ALA A 118 6.04 0.66 0.19
CA ALA A 118 6.62 -0.56 -0.37
C ALA A 118 7.76 -0.16 -1.33
N ILE A 119 8.92 -0.76 -1.14
CA ILE A 119 10.04 -0.62 -2.08
C ILE A 119 10.04 -1.86 -2.95
N LEU A 120 9.84 -1.67 -4.25
CA LEU A 120 9.88 -2.72 -5.26
C LEU A 120 11.18 -2.58 -6.04
N ILE A 121 12.00 -3.63 -6.02
CA ILE A 121 13.31 -3.65 -6.65
C ILE A 121 13.28 -4.67 -7.78
N ASP A 122 13.48 -4.21 -8.98
CA ASP A 122 13.64 -5.05 -10.16
C ASP A 122 14.98 -5.81 -10.07
N THR A 123 14.92 -7.12 -10.21
CA THR A 123 16.10 -8.00 -10.20
C THR A 123 16.27 -8.73 -11.53
N SER A 124 15.66 -8.19 -12.59
CA SER A 124 15.83 -8.68 -13.95
C SER A 124 17.25 -8.47 -14.49
N ILE A 125 17.55 -9.07 -15.63
CA ILE A 125 18.92 -9.09 -16.20
C ILE A 125 19.46 -7.68 -16.49
N SER A 126 18.60 -6.74 -16.84
CA SER A 126 18.98 -5.33 -17.10
C SER A 126 19.51 -4.61 -15.87
N GLN A 127 19.14 -5.07 -14.66
CA GLN A 127 19.49 -4.42 -13.38
C GLN A 127 20.77 -5.00 -12.74
N GLU A 128 21.40 -6.03 -13.29
CA GLU A 128 22.59 -6.68 -12.70
C GLU A 128 23.67 -5.68 -12.26
N ARG A 129 23.91 -4.66 -13.07
CA ARG A 129 25.01 -3.71 -12.85
C ARG A 129 24.66 -2.54 -11.95
N THR A 130 23.39 -2.15 -11.92
CA THR A 130 22.89 -0.99 -11.15
C THR A 130 22.34 -1.37 -9.78
N LEU A 131 22.02 -2.66 -9.58
CA LEU A 131 21.44 -3.15 -8.33
C LEU A 131 22.25 -2.79 -7.06
N PRO A 132 23.59 -2.83 -7.02
CA PRO A 132 24.34 -2.42 -5.83
C PRO A 132 24.11 -0.97 -5.44
N GLU A 133 24.11 -0.05 -6.42
CA GLU A 133 23.87 1.39 -6.25
C GLU A 133 22.43 1.67 -5.86
N GLU A 134 21.48 0.96 -6.46
CA GLU A 134 20.06 1.04 -6.10
C GLU A 134 19.83 0.64 -4.65
N LYS A 135 20.40 -0.47 -4.22
CA LYS A 135 20.33 -0.94 -2.83
C LYS A 135 20.96 0.08 -1.87
N ALA A 136 22.11 0.66 -2.22
CA ALA A 136 22.76 1.68 -1.40
C ALA A 136 21.88 2.93 -1.25
N ALA A 137 21.31 3.41 -2.37
CA ALA A 137 20.43 4.56 -2.39
C ALA A 137 19.11 4.31 -1.67
N ALA A 138 18.52 3.12 -1.83
CA ALA A 138 17.29 2.72 -1.12
C ALA A 138 17.52 2.66 0.40
N ARG A 139 18.66 2.16 0.88
CA ARG A 139 19.01 2.20 2.31
C ARG A 139 19.12 3.61 2.85
N ALA A 140 19.84 4.47 2.15
CA ALA A 140 19.98 5.88 2.53
C ALA A 140 18.62 6.59 2.56
N PHE A 141 17.74 6.28 1.62
CA PHE A 141 16.37 6.79 1.61
C PHE A 141 15.58 6.33 2.85
N ILE A 142 15.64 5.05 3.21
CA ILE A 142 14.97 4.52 4.41
C ILE A 142 15.47 5.24 5.66
N ASP A 143 16.77 5.42 5.79
CA ASP A 143 17.36 6.13 6.94
C ASP A 143 16.91 7.61 7.02
N ALA A 144 16.63 8.23 5.88
CA ALA A 144 16.21 9.62 5.81
C ALA A 144 14.68 9.80 5.95
N VAL A 145 13.87 8.86 5.42
CA VAL A 145 12.42 9.04 5.34
C VAL A 145 11.66 8.39 6.49
N MET A 146 12.13 7.25 6.99
CA MET A 146 11.38 6.42 7.91
C MET A 146 11.38 6.97 9.34
N ARG A 147 10.19 7.12 9.90
CA ARG A 147 9.98 7.42 11.33
C ARG A 147 9.51 6.13 12.04
N PRO A 148 10.37 5.45 12.79
CA PRO A 148 10.08 4.10 13.30
C PRO A 148 8.79 3.98 14.14
N SER A 149 8.37 5.06 14.78
CA SER A 149 7.15 5.08 15.61
C SER A 149 5.85 5.32 14.83
N LYS A 150 5.94 5.70 13.57
CA LYS A 150 4.79 6.12 12.76
C LYS A 150 4.71 5.43 11.41
N ASP A 151 5.85 5.17 10.78
CA ASP A 151 5.92 4.73 9.39
C ASP A 151 6.23 3.22 9.34
N GLU A 152 5.70 2.53 8.32
CA GLU A 152 5.96 1.12 8.05
C GLU A 152 6.45 0.96 6.62
N VAL A 153 7.38 0.05 6.43
CA VAL A 153 7.98 -0.23 5.12
C VAL A 153 8.00 -1.72 4.86
N ALA A 154 7.61 -2.10 3.64
CA ALA A 154 7.81 -3.42 3.07
C ALA A 154 8.87 -3.36 1.97
N VAL A 155 9.55 -4.48 1.73
CA VAL A 155 10.51 -4.64 0.64
C VAL A 155 10.10 -5.86 -0.20
N LEU A 156 10.02 -5.66 -1.48
CA LEU A 156 9.77 -6.72 -2.46
C LEU A 156 10.85 -6.67 -3.54
N SER A 157 11.25 -7.83 -4.00
CA SER A 157 12.01 -7.99 -5.24
C SER A 157 11.12 -8.63 -6.30
N PHE A 158 11.38 -8.37 -7.56
CA PHE A 158 10.63 -9.00 -8.64
C PHE A 158 11.47 -9.21 -9.90
N THR A 159 11.12 -10.26 -10.62
CA THR A 159 11.48 -10.58 -12.00
C THR A 159 10.18 -10.98 -12.71
N GLY A 160 10.09 -12.19 -13.26
CA GLY A 160 8.83 -12.79 -13.70
C GLY A 160 7.86 -13.11 -12.56
N ASP A 161 8.38 -13.29 -11.35
CA ASP A 161 7.61 -13.49 -10.11
C ASP A 161 8.00 -12.44 -9.07
N SER A 162 7.12 -12.19 -8.09
CA SER A 162 7.36 -11.24 -7.00
C SER A 162 7.67 -11.98 -5.70
N THR A 163 8.70 -11.52 -4.99
CA THR A 163 9.12 -12.06 -3.69
C THR A 163 8.97 -11.00 -2.61
N LEU A 164 8.30 -11.34 -1.52
CA LEU A 164 8.20 -10.48 -0.33
C LEU A 164 9.44 -10.69 0.55
N GLU A 165 10.42 -9.82 0.44
CA GLU A 165 11.66 -9.86 1.22
C GLU A 165 11.44 -9.47 2.69
N GLN A 166 10.52 -8.51 2.92
CA GLN A 166 10.12 -8.03 4.22
C GLN A 166 8.70 -7.48 4.15
N GLY A 167 7.79 -8.03 4.95
CA GLY A 167 6.47 -7.45 5.17
C GLY A 167 6.53 -6.11 5.92
N LEU A 168 5.42 -5.41 6.00
CA LEU A 168 5.33 -4.10 6.65
C LEU A 168 5.93 -4.13 8.06
N THR A 169 6.85 -3.23 8.32
CA THR A 169 7.53 -3.11 9.62
C THR A 169 7.97 -1.68 9.90
N GLY A 170 7.83 -1.25 11.15
CA GLY A 170 8.42 -0.02 11.67
C GLY A 170 9.91 -0.12 12.02
N ASN A 171 10.55 -1.28 11.82
CA ASN A 171 11.94 -1.52 12.15
C ASN A 171 12.88 -1.27 10.97
N ALA A 172 13.54 -0.11 10.95
CA ALA A 172 14.47 0.28 9.89
C ALA A 172 15.62 -0.72 9.68
N SER A 173 16.10 -1.39 10.72
CA SER A 173 17.16 -2.39 10.58
C SER A 173 16.70 -3.63 9.82
N ARG A 174 15.47 -4.08 10.04
CA ARG A 174 14.86 -5.18 9.26
C ARG A 174 14.71 -4.79 7.79
N VAL A 175 14.26 -3.56 7.53
CA VAL A 175 14.12 -3.05 6.16
C VAL A 175 15.46 -3.02 5.45
N ARG A 176 16.51 -2.46 6.07
CA ARG A 176 17.87 -2.46 5.50
C ARG A 176 18.39 -3.86 5.22
N SER A 177 18.25 -4.77 6.19
CA SER A 177 18.67 -6.17 6.01
C SER A 177 17.91 -6.85 4.87
N ALA A 178 16.65 -6.51 4.65
CA ALA A 178 15.89 -7.02 3.51
C ALA A 178 16.42 -6.48 2.19
N ILE A 179 16.66 -5.17 2.09
CA ILE A 179 17.29 -4.56 0.91
C ILE A 179 18.65 -5.22 0.62
N ASP A 180 19.45 -5.50 1.66
CA ASP A 180 20.75 -6.14 1.51
C ASP A 180 20.66 -7.57 0.99
N ARG A 181 19.58 -8.30 1.29
CA ARG A 181 19.34 -9.67 0.80
C ARG A 181 18.84 -9.75 -0.63
N VAL A 182 18.30 -8.66 -1.18
CA VAL A 182 17.88 -8.65 -2.59
C VAL A 182 19.08 -8.99 -3.47
N GLU A 183 18.94 -10.02 -4.29
CA GLU A 183 19.98 -10.50 -5.18
C GLU A 183 19.46 -10.53 -6.62
N PHE A 184 20.37 -10.35 -7.54
CA PHE A 184 20.08 -10.53 -8.96
C PHE A 184 19.73 -12.00 -9.22
N VAL A 185 18.65 -12.23 -9.96
CA VAL A 185 18.18 -13.58 -10.34
C VAL A 185 18.56 -13.86 -11.79
N PRO A 186 19.68 -14.55 -12.02
CA PRO A 186 20.13 -14.85 -13.38
C PRO A 186 19.21 -15.88 -14.06
N PRO A 187 18.87 -15.69 -15.35
CA PRO A 187 18.18 -16.72 -16.11
C PRO A 187 19.08 -17.96 -16.27
N SER A 188 18.44 -19.12 -16.47
CA SER A 188 19.15 -20.38 -16.71
C SER A 188 20.06 -20.28 -17.93
N GLY A 189 21.34 -20.66 -17.76
CA GLY A 189 22.34 -20.56 -18.81
C GLY A 189 22.98 -19.18 -18.96
N TYR A 190 22.71 -18.24 -18.07
CA TYR A 190 23.34 -16.93 -18.06
C TYR A 190 24.86 -17.04 -17.80
N ILE A 191 25.64 -16.33 -18.61
CA ILE A 191 27.10 -16.25 -18.44
C ILE A 191 27.42 -14.84 -17.92
N GLY A 192 27.41 -14.68 -16.59
CA GLY A 192 27.85 -13.44 -15.94
C GLY A 192 29.33 -13.51 -15.58
N ARG A 193 30.10 -12.46 -15.88
CA ARG A 193 31.55 -12.36 -15.57
C ARG A 193 32.38 -13.56 -15.97
N GLY A 194 31.98 -14.26 -17.06
CA GLY A 194 32.70 -15.44 -17.60
C GLY A 194 32.43 -16.75 -16.84
N VAL A 195 31.46 -16.78 -15.94
CA VAL A 195 31.02 -17.98 -15.22
C VAL A 195 29.62 -18.35 -15.65
N LEU A 196 29.39 -19.60 -16.02
CA LEU A 196 28.04 -20.14 -16.27
C LEU A 196 27.32 -20.25 -14.94
N VAL A 197 26.27 -19.45 -14.75
CA VAL A 197 25.46 -19.49 -13.57
C VAL A 197 24.23 -20.38 -13.82
N GLY A 198 24.17 -21.48 -13.06
CA GLY A 198 23.04 -22.41 -13.08
C GLY A 198 23.17 -23.51 -14.13
N THR A 199 23.04 -24.76 -13.69
CA THR A 199 22.68 -25.87 -14.58
C THR A 199 21.23 -25.71 -14.98
N PRO A 200 20.86 -25.85 -16.28
CA PRO A 200 19.46 -25.82 -16.66
C PRO A 200 18.71 -26.91 -15.86
N PRO A 201 17.62 -26.59 -15.16
CA PRO A 201 16.80 -27.61 -14.54
C PRO A 201 16.24 -28.53 -15.62
N ILE A 202 16.23 -29.83 -15.33
CA ILE A 202 15.86 -30.88 -16.30
C ILE A 202 14.35 -30.90 -16.57
N SER A 203 13.54 -30.20 -15.78
CA SER A 203 12.11 -30.00 -16.01
C SER A 203 11.49 -29.00 -15.01
N GLY A 204 10.64 -28.11 -15.50
CA GLY A 204 9.79 -27.24 -14.71
C GLY A 204 9.40 -25.97 -15.46
N ASP A 205 8.13 -25.59 -15.37
CA ASP A 205 7.54 -24.41 -16.01
C ASP A 205 8.13 -23.06 -15.53
N ASN A 206 8.89 -23.06 -14.43
CA ASN A 206 9.50 -21.85 -13.84
C ASN A 206 10.72 -21.30 -14.60
N GLN A 207 11.14 -21.95 -15.68
CA GLN A 207 12.31 -21.48 -16.47
C GLN A 207 11.99 -20.31 -17.40
N MET A 208 10.74 -20.15 -17.81
CA MET A 208 10.35 -19.10 -18.75
C MET A 208 10.29 -17.71 -18.11
N THR A 209 10.20 -17.64 -16.77
CA THR A 209 10.07 -16.38 -16.02
C THR A 209 11.40 -15.85 -15.48
N ALA A 210 12.43 -16.71 -15.38
CA ALA A 210 13.75 -16.26 -14.91
C ALA A 210 14.40 -15.31 -15.93
N GLY A 211 14.68 -14.08 -15.49
CA GLY A 211 15.23 -13.01 -16.33
C GLY A 211 14.21 -12.17 -17.09
N SER A 212 12.92 -12.52 -17.05
CA SER A 212 11.83 -11.66 -17.51
C SER A 212 11.43 -10.66 -16.43
N THR A 213 10.56 -9.70 -16.74
CA THR A 213 10.15 -8.63 -15.84
C THR A 213 8.63 -8.53 -15.82
N ALA A 214 8.00 -8.73 -14.64
CA ALA A 214 6.55 -8.64 -14.43
C ALA A 214 6.21 -7.45 -13.54
N ILE A 215 6.37 -6.23 -14.06
CA ILE A 215 6.20 -4.97 -13.32
C ILE A 215 4.77 -4.78 -12.84
N TRP A 216 3.80 -4.97 -13.74
CA TRP A 216 2.41 -4.64 -13.45
C TRP A 216 1.81 -5.65 -12.47
N ASP A 217 2.21 -6.92 -12.54
CA ASP A 217 1.83 -7.94 -11.57
C ASP A 217 2.42 -7.63 -10.19
N ALA A 218 3.70 -7.20 -10.12
CA ALA A 218 4.36 -6.80 -8.88
C ALA A 218 3.68 -5.56 -8.24
N VAL A 219 3.34 -4.56 -9.02
CA VAL A 219 2.62 -3.37 -8.54
C VAL A 219 1.23 -3.77 -8.04
N TRP A 220 0.50 -4.59 -8.80
CA TRP A 220 -0.85 -5.01 -8.44
C TRP A 220 -0.86 -5.80 -7.12
N VAL A 221 -0.02 -6.84 -7.00
CA VAL A 221 0.05 -7.68 -5.79
C VAL A 221 0.50 -6.88 -4.57
N THR A 222 1.40 -5.92 -4.76
CA THR A 222 1.83 -5.02 -3.68
C THR A 222 0.66 -4.17 -3.15
N CYS A 223 -0.13 -3.61 -4.05
CA CYS A 223 -1.32 -2.84 -3.68
C CYS A 223 -2.37 -3.70 -2.99
N ASP A 224 -2.63 -4.91 -3.53
CA ASP A 224 -3.71 -5.80 -3.09
C ASP A 224 -3.38 -6.54 -1.79
N SER A 225 -2.16 -7.07 -1.68
CA SER A 225 -1.80 -8.04 -0.62
C SER A 225 -0.85 -7.49 0.42
N VAL A 226 -0.22 -6.33 0.20
CA VAL A 226 0.75 -5.75 1.15
C VAL A 226 0.25 -4.43 1.72
N LEU A 227 -0.13 -3.48 0.84
CA LEU A 227 -0.52 -2.14 1.28
C LEU A 227 -1.97 -2.06 1.72
N SER A 228 -2.86 -2.94 1.23
CA SER A 228 -4.27 -2.99 1.65
C SER A 228 -4.45 -3.30 3.13
N ASP A 229 -3.53 -4.05 3.73
CA ASP A 229 -3.57 -4.42 5.15
C ASP A 229 -3.23 -3.26 6.10
N SER A 230 -2.71 -2.15 5.56
CA SER A 230 -2.38 -0.98 6.35
C SER A 230 -3.62 -0.17 6.73
N SER A 231 -3.49 0.64 7.80
CA SER A 231 -4.56 1.53 8.26
C SER A 231 -5.00 2.51 7.17
N ASP A 232 -6.30 2.78 7.05
CA ASP A 232 -6.85 3.81 6.14
C ASP A 232 -6.41 5.25 6.50
N LYS A 233 -5.78 5.42 7.67
CA LYS A 233 -5.26 6.71 8.14
C LYS A 233 -3.80 6.95 7.73
N THR A 234 -3.19 6.05 6.97
CA THR A 234 -1.81 6.19 6.49
C THR A 234 -1.78 6.62 5.02
N ARG A 235 -0.67 7.21 4.62
CA ARG A 235 -0.37 7.45 3.20
C ARG A 235 0.36 6.25 2.63
N ARG A 236 -0.22 5.63 1.63
CA ARG A 236 0.37 4.48 0.94
C ARG A 236 1.18 4.94 -0.25
N ALA A 237 2.39 4.42 -0.41
CA ALA A 237 3.18 4.68 -1.60
C ALA A 237 4.05 3.47 -1.97
N ILE A 238 4.26 3.32 -3.28
CA ILE A 238 5.23 2.40 -3.87
C ILE A 238 6.40 3.22 -4.41
N ILE A 239 7.61 2.78 -4.11
CA ILE A 239 8.84 3.23 -4.75
C ILE A 239 9.30 2.09 -5.66
N LEU A 240 9.13 2.27 -6.96
CA LEU A 240 9.43 1.28 -7.99
C LEU A 240 10.78 1.59 -8.62
N LEU A 241 11.75 0.67 -8.48
CA LEU A 241 13.07 0.71 -9.09
C LEU A 241 13.09 -0.29 -10.25
N THR A 242 13.17 0.17 -11.49
CA THR A 242 13.10 -0.66 -12.70
C THR A 242 13.49 0.15 -13.93
N ASP A 243 13.80 -0.49 -15.06
CA ASP A 243 13.89 0.19 -16.36
C ASP A 243 12.52 0.41 -17.02
N GLY A 244 11.48 -0.23 -16.52
CA GLY A 244 10.11 -0.09 -17.03
C GLY A 244 9.78 -1.01 -18.20
N ASP A 245 10.68 -1.87 -18.64
CA ASP A 245 10.43 -2.84 -19.71
C ASP A 245 9.70 -4.07 -19.17
N ASP A 246 8.38 -4.04 -19.26
CA ASP A 246 7.51 -5.12 -18.80
C ASP A 246 7.38 -6.22 -19.87
N THR A 247 7.98 -7.38 -19.60
CA THR A 247 8.10 -8.47 -20.59
C THR A 247 7.20 -9.67 -20.31
N SER A 248 6.67 -9.79 -19.08
CA SER A 248 5.98 -11.03 -18.67
C SER A 248 4.77 -10.83 -17.76
N SER A 249 4.35 -9.60 -17.45
CA SER A 249 3.13 -9.41 -16.67
C SER A 249 1.90 -10.02 -17.33
N THR A 250 1.11 -10.70 -16.54
CA THR A 250 -0.23 -11.17 -16.93
C THR A 250 -1.22 -10.01 -16.97
N LEU A 251 -1.10 -9.09 -16.03
CA LEU A 251 -1.91 -7.87 -15.92
C LEU A 251 -1.34 -6.76 -16.80
N LYS A 252 -2.23 -5.88 -17.25
CA LYS A 252 -1.84 -4.69 -18.00
C LYS A 252 -1.55 -3.52 -17.05
N LEU A 253 -0.74 -2.57 -17.51
CA LEU A 253 -0.48 -1.32 -16.79
C LEU A 253 -1.75 -0.66 -16.26
N ASP A 254 -2.83 -0.63 -17.08
CA ASP A 254 -4.09 -0.01 -16.67
C ASP A 254 -4.77 -0.73 -15.49
N GLU A 255 -4.61 -2.04 -15.36
CA GLU A 255 -5.14 -2.84 -14.24
C GLU A 255 -4.34 -2.58 -12.95
N ALA A 256 -3.03 -2.51 -13.05
CA ALA A 256 -2.16 -2.11 -11.94
C ALA A 256 -2.47 -0.69 -11.45
N VAL A 257 -2.65 0.27 -12.37
CA VAL A 257 -3.08 1.65 -12.05
C VAL A 257 -4.44 1.65 -11.35
N GLN A 258 -5.42 0.90 -11.86
CA GLN A 258 -6.75 0.82 -11.22
C GLN A 258 -6.65 0.29 -9.79
N GLN A 259 -5.81 -0.72 -9.54
CA GLN A 259 -5.62 -1.27 -8.21
C GLN A 259 -4.95 -0.24 -7.29
N ALA A 260 -3.90 0.45 -7.75
CA ALA A 260 -3.26 1.52 -7.00
C ALA A 260 -4.23 2.66 -6.64
N ILE A 261 -5.12 3.05 -7.57
CA ILE A 261 -6.16 4.07 -7.30
C ILE A 261 -7.18 3.56 -6.27
N LYS A 262 -7.61 2.29 -6.35
CA LYS A 262 -8.55 1.69 -5.39
C LYS A 262 -7.99 1.64 -3.97
N THR A 263 -6.70 1.36 -3.84
CA THR A 263 -6.00 1.31 -2.54
C THR A 263 -5.42 2.67 -2.12
N GLU A 264 -5.71 3.74 -2.88
CA GLU A 264 -5.20 5.09 -2.63
C GLU A 264 -3.66 5.15 -2.52
N THR A 265 -2.98 4.33 -3.34
CA THR A 265 -1.52 4.19 -3.35
C THR A 265 -0.89 5.10 -4.40
N LEU A 266 0.04 5.95 -3.98
CA LEU A 266 0.90 6.74 -4.88
C LEU A 266 2.00 5.84 -5.45
N ILE A 267 2.35 6.00 -6.72
CA ILE A 267 3.48 5.28 -7.30
C ILE A 267 4.56 6.28 -7.71
N PHE A 268 5.73 6.17 -7.12
CA PHE A 268 6.94 6.83 -7.56
C PHE A 268 7.81 5.82 -8.28
N ALA A 269 8.29 6.16 -9.47
CA ALA A 269 9.17 5.30 -10.24
C ALA A 269 10.55 5.95 -10.41
N ILE A 270 11.59 5.14 -10.27
CA ILE A 270 12.96 5.52 -10.59
C ILE A 270 13.38 4.60 -11.73
N GLY A 271 13.37 5.17 -12.95
CA GLY A 271 13.72 4.48 -14.18
C GLY A 271 15.24 4.42 -14.36
N ILE A 272 15.84 3.24 -14.20
CA ILE A 272 17.29 3.04 -14.26
C ILE A 272 17.57 2.01 -15.35
N GLY A 273 18.23 2.45 -16.43
CA GLY A 273 18.73 1.56 -17.48
C GLY A 273 20.14 1.06 -17.18
N ASP A 274 20.60 0.08 -17.97
CA ASP A 274 21.96 -0.49 -17.84
C ASP A 274 23.03 0.62 -17.81
N ASN A 275 23.87 0.62 -16.79
CA ASN A 275 24.88 1.65 -16.51
C ASN A 275 24.36 3.10 -16.52
N PHE A 276 23.18 3.35 -15.97
CA PHE A 276 22.51 4.66 -16.00
C PHE A 276 22.32 5.21 -17.44
N SER A 277 22.19 4.34 -18.41
CA SER A 277 21.95 4.68 -19.81
C SER A 277 20.43 4.85 -20.03
N TYR A 278 20.07 5.76 -20.96
CA TYR A 278 18.66 5.86 -21.41
C TYR A 278 18.21 4.72 -22.30
N ARG A 279 19.09 3.90 -22.80
CA ARG A 279 18.73 2.78 -23.65
C ARG A 279 18.08 1.71 -22.77
N GLY A 280 16.89 1.26 -23.18
CA GLY A 280 16.12 0.24 -22.48
C GLY A 280 15.18 0.77 -21.41
N VAL A 281 15.09 2.08 -21.14
CA VAL A 281 14.11 2.63 -20.18
C VAL A 281 12.80 2.98 -20.88
N ASP A 282 11.70 2.35 -20.50
CA ASP A 282 10.36 2.76 -20.94
C ASP A 282 9.84 3.94 -20.09
N GLU A 283 10.36 5.15 -20.41
CA GLU A 283 9.90 6.37 -19.74
C GLU A 283 8.39 6.58 -19.90
N GLY A 284 7.79 6.16 -21.02
CA GLY A 284 6.37 6.36 -21.31
C GLY A 284 5.49 5.61 -20.33
N ALA A 285 5.76 4.32 -20.13
CA ALA A 285 5.04 3.49 -19.18
C ALA A 285 5.22 3.98 -17.73
N LEU A 286 6.46 4.30 -17.33
CA LEU A 286 6.75 4.78 -15.98
C LEU A 286 6.09 6.15 -15.69
N ARG A 287 6.08 7.07 -16.65
CA ARG A 287 5.34 8.34 -16.51
C ARG A 287 3.84 8.10 -16.40
N LYS A 288 3.29 7.23 -17.26
CA LYS A 288 1.86 6.95 -17.28
C LYS A 288 1.36 6.38 -15.94
N VAL A 289 2.07 5.40 -15.35
CA VAL A 289 1.67 4.79 -14.08
C VAL A 289 1.78 5.78 -12.92
N THR A 290 2.85 6.59 -12.87
CA THR A 290 3.08 7.54 -11.79
C THR A 290 2.13 8.73 -11.84
N GLU A 291 1.93 9.35 -13.01
CA GLU A 291 1.06 10.52 -13.17
C GLU A 291 -0.41 10.21 -12.84
N ARG A 292 -0.89 9.03 -13.23
CA ARG A 292 -2.28 8.63 -12.95
C ARG A 292 -2.56 8.36 -11.49
N THR A 293 -1.55 7.91 -10.74
CA THR A 293 -1.67 7.61 -9.31
C THR A 293 -1.31 8.80 -8.41
N GLY A 294 -0.76 9.89 -8.99
CA GLY A 294 -0.41 11.11 -8.26
C GLY A 294 1.02 11.14 -7.74
N GLY A 295 1.86 10.21 -8.18
CA GLY A 295 3.29 10.24 -7.94
C GLY A 295 4.08 10.83 -9.11
N ARG A 296 5.35 10.44 -9.25
CA ARG A 296 6.27 10.96 -10.25
C ARG A 296 7.33 9.95 -10.67
N ALA A 297 7.73 10.01 -11.95
CA ALA A 297 8.87 9.24 -12.46
C ALA A 297 10.14 10.11 -12.49
N TYR A 298 11.26 9.48 -12.12
CA TYR A 298 12.61 10.03 -12.14
C TYR A 298 13.50 9.15 -13.01
N PHE A 299 14.42 9.76 -13.74
CA PHE A 299 15.33 9.06 -14.65
C PHE A 299 16.77 9.54 -14.38
N PRO A 300 17.41 8.98 -13.33
CA PRO A 300 18.76 9.33 -12.94
C PRO A 300 19.77 8.88 -14.01
N ARG A 301 20.82 9.66 -14.21
CA ARG A 301 21.95 9.36 -15.12
C ARG A 301 23.24 9.07 -14.38
N SER A 302 23.21 9.13 -13.07
CA SER A 302 24.34 8.90 -12.19
C SER A 302 23.83 8.49 -10.81
N GLU A 303 24.73 7.94 -9.98
CA GLU A 303 24.43 7.67 -8.57
C GLU A 303 24.02 8.95 -7.81
N GLU A 304 24.62 10.11 -8.16
CA GLU A 304 24.25 11.37 -7.54
C GLU A 304 22.81 11.77 -7.90
N ASP A 305 22.41 11.59 -9.17
CA ASP A 305 21.05 11.86 -9.60
C ASP A 305 20.06 10.89 -8.97
N LEU A 306 20.45 9.62 -8.78
CA LEU A 306 19.66 8.61 -8.07
C LEU A 306 19.40 9.06 -6.61
N ARG A 307 20.43 9.50 -5.90
CA ARG A 307 20.28 10.04 -4.55
C ARG A 307 19.36 11.26 -4.53
N LYS A 308 19.53 12.19 -5.48
CA LYS A 308 18.64 13.37 -5.61
C LYS A 308 17.19 12.99 -5.89
N ALA A 309 16.94 11.93 -6.67
CA ALA A 309 15.60 11.42 -6.92
C ALA A 309 14.94 10.95 -5.61
N PHE A 310 15.64 10.18 -4.80
CA PHE A 310 15.15 9.75 -3.50
C PHE A 310 14.91 10.92 -2.53
N GLU A 311 15.80 11.92 -2.50
CA GLU A 311 15.59 13.15 -1.70
C GLU A 311 14.35 13.94 -2.15
N GLN A 312 14.05 13.97 -3.45
CA GLN A 312 12.85 14.59 -3.97
C GLN A 312 11.60 13.80 -3.59
N ILE A 313 11.63 12.48 -3.70
CA ILE A 313 10.52 11.61 -3.27
C ILE A 313 10.25 11.80 -1.77
N GLN A 314 11.30 11.84 -0.94
CA GLN A 314 11.16 12.11 0.49
C GLN A 314 10.42 13.42 0.76
N ARG A 315 10.79 14.48 0.06
CA ARG A 315 10.10 15.79 0.18
C ARG A 315 8.66 15.71 -0.32
N GLU A 316 8.41 15.08 -1.47
CA GLU A 316 7.05 14.89 -1.97
C GLU A 316 6.15 14.14 -1.00
N LEU A 317 6.69 13.17 -0.29
CA LEU A 317 5.95 12.41 0.72
C LEU A 317 5.68 13.22 2.01
N ARG A 318 6.42 14.29 2.26
CA ARG A 318 6.29 15.12 3.48
C ARG A 318 5.58 16.45 3.23
N GLU A 319 5.78 17.07 2.06
CA GLU A 319 5.26 18.39 1.73
C GLU A 319 3.99 18.29 0.88
N GLN A 320 2.90 17.84 1.48
CA GLN A 320 1.62 17.62 0.81
C GLN A 320 0.52 18.51 1.37
N TYR A 321 -0.51 18.71 0.57
CA TYR A 321 -1.78 19.32 0.96
C TYR A 321 -2.90 18.29 0.93
N LEU A 322 -3.83 18.43 1.86
CA LEU A 322 -5.10 17.73 1.87
C LEU A 322 -6.21 18.69 1.47
N VAL A 323 -6.94 18.32 0.45
CA VAL A 323 -8.25 18.89 0.13
C VAL A 323 -9.31 17.85 0.39
N ALA A 324 -10.38 18.24 1.11
CA ALA A 324 -11.57 17.42 1.24
C ALA A 324 -12.79 18.18 0.73
N TYR A 325 -13.65 17.51 -0.01
CA TYR A 325 -14.91 18.01 -0.51
C TYR A 325 -16.00 16.94 -0.42
N SER A 326 -17.27 17.38 -0.39
CA SER A 326 -18.42 16.46 -0.49
C SER A 326 -18.85 16.39 -1.96
N PRO A 327 -18.69 15.23 -2.64
CA PRO A 327 -19.04 15.11 -4.04
C PRO A 327 -20.48 15.54 -4.32
N THR A 328 -20.69 16.36 -5.37
CA THR A 328 -22.03 16.71 -5.84
C THR A 328 -22.75 15.50 -6.40
N ASN A 329 -22.02 14.59 -7.04
CA ASN A 329 -22.52 13.30 -7.48
C ASN A 329 -22.54 12.29 -6.34
N LYS A 330 -23.72 12.04 -5.75
CA LYS A 330 -23.92 11.14 -4.59
C LYS A 330 -24.06 9.65 -4.96
N LYS A 331 -23.97 9.27 -6.23
CA LYS A 331 -24.10 7.87 -6.65
C LYS A 331 -22.99 7.02 -6.07
N ARG A 332 -23.35 5.88 -5.47
CA ARG A 332 -22.45 4.86 -4.92
C ARG A 332 -22.44 3.64 -5.83
N ASP A 333 -21.96 3.81 -7.04
CA ASP A 333 -22.03 2.85 -8.14
C ASP A 333 -20.71 2.18 -8.47
N GLY A 334 -19.63 2.52 -7.75
CA GLY A 334 -18.28 2.01 -8.03
C GLY A 334 -17.66 2.59 -9.30
N SER A 335 -18.30 3.58 -9.94
CA SER A 335 -17.76 4.18 -11.16
C SER A 335 -16.53 5.03 -10.88
N TYR A 336 -15.67 5.12 -11.89
CA TYR A 336 -14.51 6.01 -11.85
C TYR A 336 -14.95 7.47 -11.94
N ARG A 337 -14.37 8.33 -11.11
CA ARG A 337 -14.57 9.78 -11.06
C ARG A 337 -13.27 10.47 -11.42
N GLN A 338 -13.30 11.27 -12.47
CA GLN A 338 -12.14 12.05 -12.89
C GLN A 338 -11.97 13.28 -11.99
N LEU A 339 -10.74 13.51 -11.54
CA LEU A 339 -10.38 14.65 -10.72
C LEU A 339 -9.55 15.65 -11.52
N LYS A 340 -9.79 16.94 -11.26
CA LYS A 340 -8.96 18.03 -11.79
C LYS A 340 -8.81 19.09 -10.71
N ILE A 341 -7.58 19.52 -10.45
CA ILE A 341 -7.28 20.69 -9.62
C ILE A 341 -6.67 21.75 -10.51
N GLU A 342 -7.24 22.94 -10.51
CA GLU A 342 -6.72 24.09 -11.24
C GLU A 342 -6.14 25.13 -10.30
N VAL A 343 -4.96 25.65 -10.65
CA VAL A 343 -4.41 26.85 -10.01
C VAL A 343 -5.11 28.07 -10.63
N VAL A 344 -5.83 28.83 -9.82
CA VAL A 344 -6.57 30.01 -10.30
C VAL A 344 -5.84 31.32 -9.98
N ASN A 345 -4.93 31.34 -9.00
CA ASN A 345 -4.13 32.50 -8.68
C ASN A 345 -3.22 32.91 -9.85
N PRO A 346 -3.33 34.16 -10.38
CA PRO A 346 -2.56 34.60 -11.51
C PRO A 346 -1.04 34.61 -11.29
N GLU A 347 -0.58 34.90 -10.07
CA GLU A 347 0.85 34.93 -9.76
C GLU A 347 1.46 33.51 -9.75
N LEU A 348 0.72 32.53 -9.23
CA LEU A 348 1.13 31.13 -9.26
C LEU A 348 1.12 30.56 -10.70
N ARG A 349 0.16 31.01 -11.53
CA ARG A 349 0.15 30.66 -12.96
C ARG A 349 1.37 31.17 -13.70
N LYS A 350 1.80 32.42 -13.42
CA LYS A 350 3.05 32.99 -13.97
C LYS A 350 4.30 32.21 -13.57
N GLN A 351 4.28 31.61 -12.38
CA GLN A 351 5.35 30.73 -11.89
C GLN A 351 5.31 29.32 -12.46
N ASN A 352 4.34 29.00 -13.34
CA ASN A 352 4.11 27.66 -13.88
C ASN A 352 4.00 26.58 -12.80
N VAL A 353 3.25 26.87 -11.74
CA VAL A 353 3.02 25.92 -10.66
C VAL A 353 2.30 24.69 -11.20
N LYS A 354 2.87 23.52 -10.94
CA LYS A 354 2.30 22.22 -11.26
C LYS A 354 1.83 21.52 -9.99
N LEU A 355 0.65 20.93 -10.07
CA LEU A 355 0.07 20.15 -8.99
C LEU A 355 0.16 18.66 -9.35
N ASN A 356 0.70 17.84 -8.44
CA ASN A 356 0.70 16.40 -8.57
C ASN A 356 -0.34 15.80 -7.63
N TYR A 357 -1.28 15.06 -8.19
CA TYR A 357 -2.37 14.38 -7.49
C TYR A 357 -2.89 13.21 -8.33
N ARG A 358 -3.60 12.26 -7.72
CA ARG A 358 -4.27 11.18 -8.45
C ARG A 358 -5.30 11.75 -9.41
N GLN A 359 -5.35 11.26 -10.63
CA GLN A 359 -6.25 11.77 -11.68
C GLN A 359 -7.72 11.39 -11.49
N GLY A 360 -8.02 10.55 -10.50
CA GLY A 360 -9.37 10.14 -10.18
C GLY A 360 -9.44 9.16 -9.03
N TYR A 361 -10.65 8.68 -8.76
CA TYR A 361 -10.91 7.66 -7.75
C TYR A 361 -12.15 6.84 -8.15
N PHE A 362 -12.35 5.70 -7.50
CA PHE A 362 -13.58 4.93 -7.66
C PHE A 362 -14.58 5.30 -6.56
N ALA A 363 -15.79 5.66 -6.95
CA ALA A 363 -16.87 5.94 -6.01
C ALA A 363 -17.12 4.70 -5.13
N LYS A 364 -17.48 4.93 -3.86
CA LYS A 364 -17.85 3.80 -2.99
C LYS A 364 -19.01 3.04 -3.63
N SER A 365 -18.94 1.72 -3.60
CA SER A 365 -20.02 0.85 -4.09
C SER A 365 -20.84 0.31 -2.92
N ASN A 366 -22.16 0.34 -3.06
CA ASN A 366 -23.06 -0.37 -2.15
C ASN A 366 -23.17 -1.87 -2.47
N ALA A 367 -22.59 -2.32 -3.60
CA ALA A 367 -22.53 -3.73 -3.94
C ALA A 367 -21.62 -4.48 -2.94
N PRO A 368 -22.04 -5.68 -2.46
CA PRO A 368 -21.15 -6.49 -1.65
C PRO A 368 -19.89 -6.82 -2.46
N ALA A 369 -18.73 -6.73 -1.80
CA ALA A 369 -17.47 -7.09 -2.43
C ALA A 369 -17.57 -8.48 -3.08
N PRO A 370 -17.09 -8.68 -4.31
CA PRO A 370 -17.06 -10.00 -4.91
C PRO A 370 -16.30 -10.92 -3.97
N ARG A 371 -16.96 -12.01 -3.54
CA ARG A 371 -16.33 -13.04 -2.70
C ARG A 371 -15.14 -13.57 -3.49
N GLY A 372 -13.94 -13.25 -3.04
CA GLY A 372 -12.71 -13.74 -3.63
C GLY A 372 -12.80 -15.25 -3.77
N ARG A 373 -12.55 -15.78 -4.96
CA ARG A 373 -12.27 -17.20 -5.15
C ARG A 373 -11.01 -17.50 -4.32
N ARG A 374 -11.19 -18.26 -3.25
CA ARG A 374 -10.11 -18.90 -2.51
C ARG A 374 -9.48 -19.98 -3.37
#